data_ef841d8cadfbe9750f247f78c157e5a3
#
_entry.id   ef841d8cadfbe9750f247f78c157e5a3
#
_cell.length_a   1.000
_cell.length_b   1.000
_cell.length_c   1.000
_cell.angle_alpha   90.00
_cell.angle_beta   90.00
_cell.angle_gamma   90.00
#
_symmetry.space_group_name_H-M   'P 1'
#
loop_
_entity.id
_entity.type
_entity.pdbx_description
1 polymer ?
#
loop_
_entity_poly.entity_id
_entity_poly.type
_entity_poly.pdbx_seq_one_letter_code
_entity_poly.pdbx_strand_id
1 'polypeptide(L)'
;TPKPSSAASDVYKRQVDPVQLDPSQRLRGVSAEHWLGTDGFGRDVYSRVVYGARVSLVVGAGVVLISVTLGLIIGIAAGYFRLADAIIMRVMDGMMAIPGILLAIALVALSGATLATVLIAISVPEIPRVVRMVRSVILGVRNESYVEAATSLGTRLPAMVWRHMMPNTLAPLLVQGTYIFASAIMTEAVLSLSLIHI
;
A
#
# COMPACT_ATOMS: atom_id res chain seq x y z
N THR A 1 10.28 5.45 -49.66
CA THR A 1 9.05 5.03 -48.97
C THR A 1 9.41 4.50 -47.57
N PRO A 2 9.01 5.16 -46.47
CA PRO A 2 9.28 4.66 -45.12
C PRO A 2 8.48 3.38 -44.88
N LYS A 3 9.15 2.33 -44.36
CA LYS A 3 8.53 1.04 -44.04
C LYS A 3 7.51 1.21 -42.93
N PRO A 4 6.28 0.64 -43.02
CA PRO A 4 5.22 0.77 -41.99
C PRO A 4 5.53 0.08 -40.65
N SER A 5 6.69 -0.58 -40.53
CA SER A 5 7.18 -1.16 -39.27
C SER A 5 7.84 -0.15 -38.34
N SER A 6 8.01 1.10 -38.73
CA SER A 6 8.67 2.12 -37.90
C SER A 6 7.76 2.75 -36.86
N ALA A 7 6.47 2.92 -37.16
CA ALA A 7 5.57 3.62 -36.23
C ALA A 7 5.35 2.91 -34.89
N ALA A 8 5.21 1.57 -34.90
CA ALA A 8 5.09 0.79 -33.67
C ALA A 8 6.43 0.72 -32.91
N SER A 9 7.57 0.68 -33.64
CA SER A 9 8.90 0.71 -33.03
C SER A 9 9.27 2.10 -32.52
N ASP A 10 8.73 3.16 -33.12
CA ASP A 10 8.96 4.54 -32.70
C ASP A 10 8.16 4.89 -31.41
N VAL A 11 6.98 4.30 -31.22
CA VAL A 11 6.25 4.36 -29.95
C VAL A 11 7.02 3.64 -28.85
N TYR A 12 7.67 2.51 -29.15
CA TYR A 12 8.49 1.76 -28.18
C TYR A 12 9.87 2.41 -27.95
N LYS A 13 10.44 3.07 -28.94
CA LYS A 13 11.71 3.82 -28.86
C LYS A 13 11.56 5.19 -28.19
N ARG A 14 10.34 5.71 -28.02
CA ARG A 14 10.07 6.99 -27.36
C ARG A 14 10.02 6.89 -25.82
N GLN A 15 10.39 5.77 -25.22
CA GLN A 15 10.68 5.71 -23.80
C GLN A 15 12.07 6.35 -23.59
N VAL A 16 12.08 7.66 -23.50
CA VAL A 16 13.25 8.39 -23.00
C VAL A 16 13.49 7.89 -21.57
N ASP A 17 14.70 7.39 -21.30
CA ASP A 17 15.07 6.92 -19.97
C ASP A 17 14.83 8.07 -18.97
N PRO A 18 13.96 7.90 -17.95
CA PRO A 18 13.62 8.96 -17.00
C PRO A 18 14.82 9.45 -16.19
N VAL A 19 15.94 8.73 -16.21
CA VAL A 19 17.19 9.03 -15.48
C VAL A 19 18.25 9.62 -16.41
N GLN A 20 18.06 9.55 -17.73
CA GLN A 20 19.05 10.07 -18.69
C GLN A 20 19.22 11.59 -18.53
N LEU A 21 20.45 12.01 -18.26
CA LEU A 21 20.82 13.41 -18.15
C LEU A 21 21.25 13.95 -19.51
N ASP A 22 20.63 15.04 -19.95
CA ASP A 22 21.06 15.77 -21.15
C ASP A 22 21.14 17.28 -20.86
N PRO A 23 22.31 17.78 -20.39
CA PRO A 23 22.47 19.19 -20.05
C PRO A 23 22.20 20.15 -21.22
N SER A 24 22.29 19.67 -22.49
CA SER A 24 22.03 20.47 -23.69
C SER A 24 20.55 20.79 -23.88
N GLN A 25 19.67 19.99 -23.26
CA GLN A 25 18.22 20.11 -23.33
C GLN A 25 17.60 20.67 -22.04
N ARG A 26 18.40 21.31 -21.21
CA ARG A 26 17.98 21.87 -19.94
C ARG A 26 16.88 22.94 -20.11
N LEU A 27 15.81 22.83 -19.28
CA LEU A 27 14.69 23.81 -19.19
C LEU A 27 14.04 24.13 -20.55
N ARG A 28 13.98 23.16 -21.46
CA ARG A 28 13.21 23.31 -22.71
C ARG A 28 11.72 23.27 -22.42
N GLY A 29 10.98 24.11 -23.09
CA GLY A 29 9.52 24.13 -23.05
C GLY A 29 8.88 22.90 -23.69
N VAL A 30 7.55 22.85 -23.66
CA VAL A 30 6.74 21.81 -24.29
C VAL A 30 7.03 21.72 -25.79
N SER A 31 7.32 20.53 -26.31
CA SER A 31 7.61 20.26 -27.71
C SER A 31 7.08 18.89 -28.14
N ALA A 32 7.13 18.59 -29.45
CA ALA A 32 6.75 17.27 -29.97
C ALA A 32 7.64 16.13 -29.43
N GLU A 33 8.87 16.44 -29.04
CA GLU A 33 9.83 15.50 -28.44
C GLU A 33 9.67 15.40 -26.93
N HIS A 34 9.33 16.50 -26.24
CA HIS A 34 9.16 16.60 -24.79
C HIS A 34 7.80 17.19 -24.47
N TRP A 35 6.80 16.34 -24.26
CA TRP A 35 5.41 16.75 -24.08
C TRP A 35 5.15 17.63 -22.84
N LEU A 36 5.92 17.48 -21.80
CA LEU A 36 5.89 18.32 -20.60
C LEU A 36 7.21 19.11 -20.42
N GLY A 37 8.01 19.20 -21.49
CA GLY A 37 9.30 19.86 -21.43
C GLY A 37 10.36 19.05 -20.67
N THR A 38 11.46 19.71 -20.33
CA THR A 38 12.59 19.12 -19.61
C THR A 38 12.87 19.84 -18.31
N ASP A 39 13.44 19.13 -17.33
CA ASP A 39 13.80 19.68 -16.03
C ASP A 39 15.16 20.41 -16.06
N GLY A 40 15.60 20.89 -14.86
CA GLY A 40 16.88 21.57 -14.68
C GLY A 40 18.13 20.72 -14.99
N PHE A 41 17.97 19.42 -15.23
CA PHE A 41 19.04 18.48 -15.63
C PHE A 41 18.87 17.96 -17.05
N GLY A 42 17.89 18.51 -17.80
CA GLY A 42 17.57 18.10 -19.18
C GLY A 42 16.83 16.77 -19.29
N ARG A 43 16.26 16.26 -18.19
CA ARG A 43 15.49 15.01 -18.17
C ARG A 43 14.06 15.26 -18.65
N ASP A 44 13.47 14.33 -19.40
CA ASP A 44 12.09 14.42 -19.85
C ASP A 44 11.09 14.33 -18.70
N VAL A 45 10.32 15.39 -18.48
CA VAL A 45 9.36 15.48 -17.37
C VAL A 45 8.24 14.48 -17.52
N TYR A 46 7.72 14.23 -18.74
CA TYR A 46 6.67 13.26 -18.99
C TYR A 46 7.08 11.84 -18.60
N SER A 47 8.26 11.40 -19.05
CA SER A 47 8.80 10.07 -18.71
C SER A 47 8.98 9.90 -17.21
N ARG A 48 9.42 10.96 -16.51
CA ARG A 48 9.56 10.95 -15.05
C ARG A 48 8.22 10.84 -14.32
N VAL A 49 7.20 11.54 -14.78
CA VAL A 49 5.85 11.47 -14.19
C VAL A 49 5.27 10.06 -14.34
N VAL A 50 5.37 9.48 -15.54
CA VAL A 50 4.87 8.12 -15.80
C VAL A 50 5.62 7.08 -14.97
N TYR A 51 6.95 7.19 -14.89
CA TYR A 51 7.75 6.30 -14.07
C TYR A 51 7.46 6.44 -12.57
N GLY A 52 7.34 7.68 -12.08
CA GLY A 52 6.96 7.97 -10.69
C GLY A 52 5.57 7.40 -10.35
N ALA A 53 4.59 7.59 -11.22
CA ALA A 53 3.26 7.02 -11.04
C ALA A 53 3.28 5.50 -10.91
N ARG A 54 4.11 4.81 -11.71
CA ARG A 54 4.31 3.36 -11.61
C ARG A 54 4.86 2.96 -10.23
N VAL A 55 5.86 3.67 -9.72
CA VAL A 55 6.44 3.40 -8.40
C VAL A 55 5.39 3.59 -7.31
N SER A 56 4.65 4.71 -7.33
CA SER A 56 3.60 4.99 -6.35
C SER A 56 2.48 3.94 -6.37
N LEU A 57 2.08 3.44 -7.55
CA LEU A 57 1.10 2.36 -7.67
C LEU A 57 1.61 1.04 -7.07
N VAL A 58 2.88 0.70 -7.30
CA VAL A 58 3.51 -0.51 -6.72
C VAL A 58 3.58 -0.38 -5.19
N VAL A 59 3.97 0.79 -4.69
CA VAL A 59 3.99 1.05 -3.24
C VAL A 59 2.59 0.95 -2.65
N GLY A 60 1.60 1.64 -3.23
CA GLY A 60 0.23 1.59 -2.76
C GLY A 60 -0.33 0.16 -2.71
N ALA A 61 -0.17 -0.61 -3.81
CA ALA A 61 -0.62 -2.01 -3.87
C ALA A 61 0.13 -2.91 -2.88
N GLY A 62 1.44 -2.74 -2.74
CA GLY A 62 2.26 -3.51 -1.81
C GLY A 62 1.88 -3.25 -0.35
N VAL A 63 1.66 -1.99 0.02
CA VAL A 63 1.21 -1.61 1.37
C VAL A 63 -0.17 -2.21 1.68
N VAL A 64 -1.12 -2.13 0.74
CA VAL A 64 -2.44 -2.75 0.91
C VAL A 64 -2.30 -4.25 1.12
N LEU A 65 -1.54 -4.93 0.27
CA LEU A 65 -1.36 -6.39 0.36
C LEU A 65 -0.80 -6.80 1.72
N ILE A 66 0.25 -6.13 2.18
CA ILE A 66 0.89 -6.42 3.47
C ILE A 66 -0.07 -6.11 4.63
N SER A 67 -0.63 -4.90 4.67
CA SER A 67 -1.44 -4.44 5.79
C SER A 67 -2.76 -5.20 5.90
N VAL A 68 -3.43 -5.47 4.78
CA VAL A 68 -4.69 -6.21 4.76
C VAL A 68 -4.46 -7.68 5.12
N THR A 69 -3.43 -8.32 4.57
CA THR A 69 -3.15 -9.73 4.86
C THR A 69 -2.78 -9.94 6.34
N LEU A 70 -1.83 -9.17 6.85
CA LEU A 70 -1.42 -9.27 8.26
C LEU A 70 -2.54 -8.82 9.19
N GLY A 71 -3.22 -7.73 8.86
CA GLY A 71 -4.35 -7.23 9.64
C GLY A 71 -5.52 -8.19 9.69
N LEU A 72 -5.83 -8.90 8.59
CA LEU A 72 -6.86 -9.94 8.56
C LEU A 72 -6.49 -11.10 9.47
N ILE A 73 -5.30 -11.65 9.35
CA ILE A 73 -4.85 -12.79 10.17
C ILE A 73 -4.87 -12.44 11.66
N ILE A 74 -4.25 -11.32 12.02
CA ILE A 74 -4.18 -10.86 13.41
C ILE A 74 -5.56 -10.48 13.94
N GLY A 75 -6.38 -9.81 13.11
CA GLY A 75 -7.74 -9.38 13.49
C GLY A 75 -8.70 -10.54 13.72
N ILE A 76 -8.62 -11.61 12.92
CA ILE A 76 -9.37 -12.85 13.14
C ILE A 76 -8.93 -13.50 14.47
N ALA A 77 -7.62 -13.59 14.71
CA ALA A 77 -7.10 -14.16 15.96
C ALA A 77 -7.59 -13.36 17.19
N ALA A 78 -7.54 -12.03 17.13
CA ALA A 78 -8.06 -11.16 18.19
C ALA A 78 -9.58 -11.29 18.38
N GLY A 79 -10.36 -11.29 17.28
CA GLY A 79 -11.82 -11.40 17.38
C GLY A 79 -12.31 -12.75 17.86
N TYR A 80 -11.54 -13.82 17.67
CA TYR A 80 -11.95 -15.17 18.06
C TYR A 80 -11.45 -15.58 19.46
N PHE A 81 -10.18 -15.33 19.78
CA PHE A 81 -9.56 -15.78 21.04
C PHE A 81 -9.48 -14.65 22.06
N ARG A 82 -10.18 -14.77 23.19
CA ARG A 82 -10.22 -13.75 24.26
C ARG A 82 -8.84 -13.39 24.84
N LEU A 83 -7.96 -14.37 25.03
CA LEU A 83 -6.61 -14.12 25.54
C LEU A 83 -5.73 -13.41 24.51
N ALA A 84 -5.82 -13.82 23.23
CA ALA A 84 -5.12 -13.17 22.13
C ALA A 84 -5.62 -11.72 21.96
N ASP A 85 -6.92 -11.48 22.09
CA ASP A 85 -7.52 -10.15 22.03
C ASP A 85 -6.88 -9.18 23.01
N ALA A 86 -6.79 -9.55 24.28
CA ALA A 86 -6.23 -8.69 25.33
C ALA A 86 -4.77 -8.27 25.03
N ILE A 87 -3.97 -9.18 24.51
CA ILE A 87 -2.55 -8.94 24.18
C ILE A 87 -2.43 -8.15 22.89
N ILE A 88 -3.09 -8.62 21.81
CA ILE A 88 -3.02 -8.00 20.49
C ILE A 88 -3.51 -6.55 20.56
N MET A 89 -4.66 -6.31 21.19
CA MET A 89 -5.19 -4.96 21.27
C MET A 89 -4.28 -4.01 22.05
N ARG A 90 -3.63 -4.49 23.11
CA ARG A 90 -2.64 -3.68 23.83
C ARG A 90 -1.46 -3.25 22.94
N VAL A 91 -0.96 -4.19 22.12
CA VAL A 91 0.11 -3.89 21.16
C VAL A 91 -0.38 -2.91 20.09
N MET A 92 -1.57 -3.15 19.53
CA MET A 92 -2.16 -2.26 18.52
C MET A 92 -2.40 -0.84 19.07
N ASP A 93 -2.86 -0.72 20.32
CA ASP A 93 -3.06 0.56 21.00
C ASP A 93 -1.73 1.32 21.18
N GLY A 94 -0.68 0.61 21.59
CA GLY A 94 0.66 1.17 21.69
C GLY A 94 1.22 1.66 20.35
N MET A 95 1.02 0.91 19.27
CA MET A 95 1.42 1.33 17.94
C MET A 95 0.67 2.57 17.45
N MET A 96 -0.62 2.68 17.75
CA MET A 96 -1.44 3.84 17.36
C MET A 96 -1.21 5.07 18.22
N ALA A 97 -0.53 4.96 19.37
CA ALA A 97 -0.13 6.11 20.18
C ALA A 97 0.94 6.97 19.49
N ILE A 98 1.69 6.38 18.55
CA ILE A 98 2.69 7.10 17.76
C ILE A 98 2.05 7.56 16.44
N PRO A 99 2.16 8.85 16.06
CA PRO A 99 1.71 9.30 14.75
C PRO A 99 2.35 8.47 13.63
N GLY A 100 1.51 7.86 12.75
CA GLY A 100 1.98 6.87 11.77
C GLY A 100 3.09 7.38 10.85
N ILE A 101 3.02 8.65 10.43
CA ILE A 101 4.06 9.26 9.60
C ILE A 101 5.41 9.37 10.32
N LEU A 102 5.41 9.68 11.62
CA LEU A 102 6.65 9.74 12.41
C LEU A 102 7.26 8.36 12.59
N LEU A 103 6.42 7.34 12.80
CA LEU A 103 6.88 5.95 12.86
C LEU A 103 7.48 5.50 11.52
N ALA A 104 6.85 5.85 10.39
CA ALA A 104 7.36 5.53 9.07
C ALA A 104 8.72 6.21 8.79
N ILE A 105 8.85 7.51 9.11
CA ILE A 105 10.12 8.25 8.97
C ILE A 105 11.22 7.59 9.83
N ALA A 106 10.93 7.28 11.09
CA ALA A 106 11.90 6.64 11.99
C ALA A 106 12.37 5.27 11.45
N LEU A 107 11.44 4.45 10.94
CA LEU A 107 11.77 3.14 10.36
C LEU A 107 12.68 3.28 9.12
N VAL A 108 12.39 4.20 8.22
CA VAL A 108 13.20 4.43 7.02
C VAL A 108 14.57 5.00 7.40
N ALA A 109 14.63 5.94 8.36
CA ALA A 109 15.89 6.51 8.82
C ALA A 109 16.85 5.47 9.43
N LEU A 110 16.30 4.49 10.16
CA LEU A 110 17.08 3.40 10.79
C LEU A 110 17.50 2.31 9.78
N SER A 111 16.66 2.01 8.81
CA SER A 111 16.85 0.84 7.92
C SER A 111 17.42 1.21 6.54
N GLY A 112 17.53 2.50 6.24
CA GLY A 112 17.91 3.01 4.93
C GLY A 112 16.74 3.09 3.94
N ALA A 113 16.86 3.97 2.93
CA ALA A 113 15.83 4.27 1.97
C ALA A 113 15.85 3.28 0.79
N THR A 114 15.25 2.10 0.98
CA THR A 114 15.00 1.13 -0.10
C THR A 114 13.49 0.98 -0.33
N LEU A 115 13.07 0.46 -1.50
CA LEU A 115 11.66 0.20 -1.77
C LEU A 115 11.05 -0.74 -0.71
N ALA A 116 11.80 -1.76 -0.28
CA ALA A 116 11.33 -2.71 0.72
C ALA A 116 11.14 -2.04 2.10
N THR A 117 12.08 -1.19 2.53
CA THR A 117 11.96 -0.48 3.81
C THR A 117 10.83 0.53 3.80
N VAL A 118 10.58 1.22 2.68
CA VAL A 118 9.44 2.13 2.51
C VAL A 118 8.11 1.37 2.58
N LEU A 119 8.00 0.23 1.90
CA LEU A 119 6.82 -0.63 1.97
C LEU A 119 6.50 -1.05 3.41
N ILE A 120 7.50 -1.55 4.14
CA ILE A 120 7.33 -1.98 5.54
C ILE A 120 6.98 -0.78 6.43
N ALA A 121 7.70 0.34 6.28
CA ALA A 121 7.52 1.52 7.09
C ALA A 121 6.12 2.13 6.98
N ILE A 122 5.53 2.13 5.78
CA ILE A 122 4.17 2.61 5.56
C ILE A 122 3.14 1.55 6.00
N SER A 123 3.45 0.25 5.84
CA SER A 123 2.51 -0.82 6.21
C SER A 123 2.32 -0.96 7.71
N VAL A 124 3.39 -0.82 8.50
CA VAL A 124 3.37 -1.04 9.96
C VAL A 124 2.30 -0.19 10.67
N PRO A 125 2.18 1.14 10.46
CA PRO A 125 1.15 1.94 11.11
C PRO A 125 -0.28 1.68 10.58
N GLU A 126 -0.45 1.07 9.41
CA GLU A 126 -1.76 0.75 8.84
C GLU A 126 -2.32 -0.59 9.37
N ILE A 127 -1.46 -1.53 9.78
CA ILE A 127 -1.88 -2.84 10.33
C ILE A 127 -2.88 -2.70 11.49
N PRO A 128 -2.66 -1.87 12.53
CA PRO A 128 -3.59 -1.74 13.64
C PRO A 128 -5.01 -1.34 13.25
N ARG A 129 -5.15 -0.49 12.22
CA ARG A 129 -6.46 -0.07 11.70
C ARG A 129 -7.23 -1.25 11.10
N VAL A 130 -6.54 -2.07 10.29
CA VAL A 130 -7.13 -3.27 9.71
C VAL A 130 -7.48 -4.29 10.79
N VAL A 131 -6.58 -4.52 11.75
CA VAL A 131 -6.80 -5.44 12.89
C VAL A 131 -8.07 -5.06 13.65
N ARG A 132 -8.22 -3.79 14.03
CA ARG A 132 -9.39 -3.31 14.76
C ARG A 132 -10.68 -3.47 13.96
N MET A 133 -10.66 -3.16 12.68
CA MET A 133 -11.82 -3.29 11.81
C MET A 133 -12.21 -4.76 11.66
N VAL A 134 -11.29 -5.67 11.35
CA VAL A 134 -11.56 -7.10 11.22
C VAL A 134 -12.06 -7.67 12.55
N ARG A 135 -11.39 -7.34 13.66
CA ARG A 135 -11.84 -7.74 15.01
C ARG A 135 -13.28 -7.34 15.29
N SER A 136 -13.67 -6.12 14.98
CA SER A 136 -15.05 -5.65 15.22
C SER A 136 -16.07 -6.44 14.42
N VAL A 137 -15.78 -6.76 13.17
CA VAL A 137 -16.65 -7.61 12.33
C VAL A 137 -16.74 -9.03 12.89
N ILE A 138 -15.62 -9.64 13.28
CA ILE A 138 -15.59 -11.00 13.82
C ILE A 138 -16.39 -11.08 15.14
N LEU A 139 -16.27 -10.07 16.01
CA LEU A 139 -17.05 -10.02 17.25
C LEU A 139 -18.56 -9.90 16.99
N GLY A 140 -18.98 -9.15 15.95
CA GLY A 140 -20.38 -9.07 15.54
C GLY A 140 -20.85 -10.41 14.97
N VAL A 141 -20.14 -10.94 13.97
CA VAL A 141 -20.51 -12.19 13.30
C VAL A 141 -20.54 -13.38 14.25
N ARG A 142 -19.67 -13.42 15.25
CA ARG A 142 -19.61 -14.50 16.23
C ARG A 142 -20.93 -14.70 17.01
N ASN A 143 -21.69 -13.63 17.19
CA ASN A 143 -22.96 -13.65 17.93
C ASN A 143 -24.19 -13.88 17.04
N GLU A 144 -23.98 -14.14 15.75
CA GLU A 144 -25.07 -14.43 14.81
C GLU A 144 -25.59 -15.88 14.96
N SER A 145 -26.90 -16.05 14.84
CA SER A 145 -27.58 -17.33 15.06
C SER A 145 -27.05 -18.46 14.18
N TYR A 146 -26.63 -18.17 12.93
CA TYR A 146 -26.07 -19.17 12.04
C TYR A 146 -24.66 -19.63 12.47
N VAL A 147 -23.90 -18.78 13.14
CA VAL A 147 -22.57 -19.15 13.71
C VAL A 147 -22.76 -19.99 14.97
N GLU A 148 -23.75 -19.65 15.82
CA GLU A 148 -24.14 -20.48 16.96
C GLU A 148 -24.61 -21.88 16.53
N ALA A 149 -25.47 -21.95 15.52
CA ALA A 149 -25.93 -23.22 14.95
C ALA A 149 -24.76 -24.06 14.41
N ALA A 150 -23.86 -23.44 13.66
CA ALA A 150 -22.66 -24.12 13.12
C ALA A 150 -21.74 -24.62 14.24
N THR A 151 -21.60 -23.84 15.33
CA THR A 151 -20.82 -24.26 16.51
C THR A 151 -21.47 -25.44 17.21
N SER A 152 -22.78 -25.41 17.41
CA SER A 152 -23.56 -26.50 18.03
C SER A 152 -23.49 -27.81 17.22
N LEU A 153 -23.35 -27.70 15.87
CA LEU A 153 -23.13 -28.84 14.99
C LEU A 153 -21.66 -29.35 14.98
N GLY A 154 -20.79 -28.76 15.80
CA GLY A 154 -19.40 -29.18 15.94
C GLY A 154 -18.49 -28.75 14.78
N THR A 155 -18.82 -27.68 14.08
CA THR A 155 -17.98 -27.15 12.99
C THR A 155 -16.58 -26.79 13.51
N ARG A 156 -15.53 -27.31 12.86
CA ARG A 156 -14.13 -27.04 13.21
C ARG A 156 -13.76 -25.58 12.97
N LEU A 157 -12.90 -25.02 13.82
CA LEU A 157 -12.47 -23.62 13.75
C LEU A 157 -12.03 -23.14 12.36
N PRO A 158 -11.17 -23.85 11.59
CA PRO A 158 -10.77 -23.38 10.27
C PRO A 158 -11.96 -23.25 9.30
N ALA A 159 -12.91 -24.18 9.35
CA ALA A 159 -14.11 -24.14 8.55
C ALA A 159 -15.05 -23.01 8.99
N MET A 160 -15.16 -22.74 10.29
CA MET A 160 -15.91 -21.62 10.85
C MET A 160 -15.37 -20.29 10.34
N VAL A 161 -14.07 -20.09 10.44
CA VAL A 161 -13.38 -18.87 9.98
C VAL A 161 -13.60 -18.68 8.47
N TRP A 162 -13.28 -19.70 7.68
CA TRP A 162 -13.27 -19.58 6.22
C TRP A 162 -14.68 -19.45 5.63
N ARG A 163 -15.66 -20.17 6.18
CA ARG A 163 -17.00 -20.28 5.61
C ARG A 163 -17.98 -19.26 6.15
N HIS A 164 -17.81 -18.83 7.41
CA HIS A 164 -18.79 -18.00 8.10
C HIS A 164 -18.26 -16.62 8.50
N MET A 165 -16.97 -16.50 8.88
CA MET A 165 -16.43 -15.26 9.37
C MET A 165 -15.74 -14.42 8.28
N MET A 166 -14.86 -15.04 7.51
CA MET A 166 -14.07 -14.36 6.48
C MET A 166 -14.93 -13.68 5.40
N PRO A 167 -16.02 -14.28 4.87
CA PRO A 167 -16.83 -13.62 3.86
C PRO A 167 -17.43 -12.28 4.33
N ASN A 168 -17.78 -12.18 5.62
CA ASN A 168 -18.31 -10.96 6.20
C ASN A 168 -17.28 -9.84 6.36
N THR A 169 -15.99 -10.19 6.35
CA THR A 169 -14.91 -9.20 6.43
C THR A 169 -14.52 -8.61 5.07
N LEU A 170 -14.89 -9.26 3.95
CA LEU A 170 -14.45 -8.86 2.62
C LEU A 170 -14.90 -7.45 2.23
N ALA A 171 -16.17 -7.11 2.44
CA ALA A 171 -16.70 -5.80 2.07
C ALA A 171 -16.01 -4.65 2.86
N PRO A 172 -15.92 -4.70 4.21
CA PRO A 172 -15.15 -3.73 4.97
C PRO A 172 -13.67 -3.69 4.60
N LEU A 173 -13.05 -4.85 4.28
CA LEU A 173 -11.64 -4.91 3.87
C LEU A 173 -11.40 -4.24 2.52
N LEU A 174 -12.32 -4.37 1.56
CA LEU A 174 -12.21 -3.68 0.28
C LEU A 174 -12.25 -2.15 0.48
N VAL A 175 -13.17 -1.66 1.29
CA VAL A 175 -13.26 -0.23 1.61
C VAL A 175 -12.00 0.26 2.33
N GLN A 176 -11.55 -0.48 3.35
CA GLN A 176 -10.32 -0.14 4.07
C GLN A 176 -9.10 -0.20 3.17
N GLY A 177 -9.03 -1.19 2.28
CA GLY A 177 -7.93 -1.35 1.32
C GLY A 177 -7.83 -0.17 0.35
N THR A 178 -8.94 0.33 -0.18
CA THR A 178 -8.93 1.53 -1.05
C THR A 178 -8.46 2.77 -0.32
N TYR A 179 -8.86 2.94 0.95
CA TYR A 179 -8.38 4.02 1.80
C TYR A 179 -6.86 3.92 2.04
N ILE A 180 -6.38 2.72 2.42
CA ILE A 180 -4.95 2.47 2.64
C ILE A 180 -4.15 2.72 1.36
N PHE A 181 -4.67 2.32 0.20
CA PHE A 181 -4.03 2.55 -1.09
C PHE A 181 -3.77 4.05 -1.34
N ALA A 182 -4.80 4.87 -1.18
CA ALA A 182 -4.69 6.31 -1.36
C ALA A 182 -3.77 6.96 -0.32
N SER A 183 -3.92 6.57 0.96
CA SER A 183 -3.08 7.05 2.07
C SER A 183 -1.60 6.68 1.88
N ALA A 184 -1.33 5.48 1.39
CA ALA A 184 0.04 5.01 1.14
C ALA A 184 0.75 5.82 0.06
N ILE A 185 0.07 6.14 -1.05
CA ILE A 185 0.62 7.00 -2.11
C ILE A 185 0.94 8.39 -1.57
N MET A 186 0.04 8.98 -0.77
CA MET A 186 0.29 10.29 -0.17
C MET A 186 1.46 10.25 0.82
N THR A 187 1.53 9.21 1.65
CA THR A 187 2.61 9.03 2.63
C THR A 187 3.95 8.79 1.94
N GLU A 188 3.97 8.00 0.86
CA GLU A 188 5.17 7.79 0.04
C GLU A 188 5.69 9.11 -0.55
N ALA A 189 4.80 9.94 -1.10
CA ALA A 189 5.19 11.24 -1.63
C ALA A 189 5.80 12.15 -0.55
N VAL A 190 5.22 12.17 0.65
CA VAL A 190 5.76 12.95 1.79
C VAL A 190 7.12 12.40 2.24
N LEU A 191 7.27 11.07 2.36
CA LEU A 191 8.54 10.44 2.71
C LEU A 191 9.62 10.74 1.68
N SER A 192 9.29 10.63 0.39
CA SER A 192 10.19 10.93 -0.72
C SER A 192 10.69 12.38 -0.68
N LEU A 193 9.79 13.34 -0.42
CA LEU A 193 10.15 14.75 -0.26
C LEU A 193 10.99 14.99 1.01
N SER A 194 10.66 14.36 2.12
CA SER A 194 11.39 14.50 3.38
C SER A 194 12.82 13.94 3.31
N LEU A 195 13.01 12.83 2.62
CA LEU A 195 14.31 12.17 2.47
C LEU A 195 15.28 12.90 1.54
N ILE A 196 14.79 13.80 0.66
CA ILE A 196 15.66 14.65 -0.18
C ILE A 196 16.46 15.63 0.67
N HIS A 197 15.98 15.99 1.85
CA HIS A 197 16.63 16.96 2.74
C HIS A 197 17.53 16.30 3.82
N ILE A 198 17.54 14.98 3.92
CA ILE A 198 18.40 14.21 4.84
C ILE A 198 19.55 13.57 4.08
#